data_dee6880b0d36cb7b3e87ac7e816c0a07
#
_entry.id   dee6880b0d36cb7b3e87ac7e816c0a07
#
_cell.length_a   1.000
_cell.length_b   1.000
_cell.length_c   1.000
_cell.angle_alpha   90.00
_cell.angle_beta   90.00
_cell.angle_gamma   90.00
#
_symmetry.space_group_name_H-M   'P 1'
#
loop_
_entity.id
_entity.type
_entity.pdbx_description
1 polymer ?
#
loop_
_entity_poly.entity_id
_entity_poly.type
_entity_poly.pdbx_seq_one_letter_code
_entity_poly.pdbx_strand_id
1 'polypeptide(L)'
;NNYVTADEFKKIVGYYDKDGKLEDTFFDSFLFLPYTRFEFGEDSKRFEGWKYYVDCQFREGYNIDALNKVTGEIGKELGIENYKSKVFFTIMYPRPEIHDFGDIDGNGNLDFARIDDMKKAVKWMIDEQMRRYREGNYANTELGGFYWFEESVTEANREIICFAADYIHSKGLCLFWIPYYTAAGFADWKSYGFDIAC
;
A
#
# COMPACT_ATOMS: atom_id res chain seq x y z
N ASN A 1 -6.08 -10.90 -10.79
CA ASN A 1 -4.86 -11.62 -10.42
C ASN A 1 -4.27 -10.97 -9.17
N ASN A 2 -4.02 -11.74 -8.12
CA ASN A 2 -3.49 -11.23 -6.84
C ASN A 2 -1.97 -11.24 -6.81
N TYR A 3 -1.34 -11.67 -7.89
CA TYR A 3 0.08 -11.94 -7.97
C TYR A 3 0.63 -11.40 -9.29
N VAL A 4 1.49 -10.41 -9.19
CA VAL A 4 2.23 -9.84 -10.31
C VAL A 4 3.58 -10.54 -10.37
N THR A 5 3.91 -11.05 -11.55
CA THR A 5 5.14 -11.81 -11.82
C THR A 5 6.30 -10.89 -12.21
N ALA A 6 7.51 -11.41 -12.20
CA ALA A 6 8.68 -10.69 -12.69
C ALA A 6 8.55 -10.30 -14.17
N ASP A 7 7.95 -11.16 -15.01
CA ASP A 7 7.76 -10.86 -16.45
C ASP A 7 6.76 -9.73 -16.69
N GLU A 8 5.76 -9.58 -15.79
CA GLU A 8 4.84 -8.45 -15.84
C GLU A 8 5.54 -7.17 -15.38
N PHE A 9 6.34 -7.21 -14.31
CA PHE A 9 7.11 -6.06 -13.85
C PHE A 9 8.16 -5.59 -14.85
N LYS A 10 8.82 -6.49 -15.58
CA LYS A 10 9.79 -6.09 -16.63
C LYS A 10 9.21 -5.09 -17.63
N LYS A 11 7.92 -5.25 -17.98
CA LYS A 11 7.23 -4.41 -18.96
C LYS A 11 6.89 -3.01 -18.47
N ILE A 12 6.97 -2.78 -17.16
CA ILE A 12 6.59 -1.50 -16.54
C ILE A 12 7.74 -0.84 -15.76
N VAL A 13 8.77 -1.60 -15.40
CA VAL A 13 10.00 -1.07 -14.80
C VAL A 13 10.99 -0.66 -15.87
N GLY A 14 11.12 -1.44 -16.95
CA GLY A 14 12.03 -1.16 -18.07
C GLY A 14 11.32 -0.59 -19.29
N TYR A 15 12.00 0.31 -19.98
CA TYR A 15 11.61 0.78 -21.30
C TYR A 15 12.39 0.00 -22.36
N TYR A 16 11.67 -0.70 -23.24
CA TYR A 16 12.23 -1.53 -24.29
C TYR A 16 11.91 -0.95 -25.66
N ASP A 17 12.89 -0.95 -26.56
CA ASP A 17 12.66 -0.56 -27.94
C ASP A 17 11.82 -1.61 -28.71
N LYS A 18 11.55 -1.32 -29.99
CA LYS A 18 10.78 -2.19 -30.90
C LYS A 18 11.43 -3.55 -31.16
N ASP A 19 12.72 -3.69 -30.92
CA ASP A 19 13.51 -4.91 -31.11
C ASP A 19 13.67 -5.68 -29.77
N GLY A 20 13.10 -5.17 -28.70
CA GLY A 20 13.10 -5.78 -27.37
C GLY A 20 14.36 -5.51 -26.55
N LYS A 21 15.16 -4.52 -26.96
CA LYS A 21 16.36 -4.10 -26.23
C LYS A 21 15.97 -3.13 -25.11
N LEU A 22 16.49 -3.35 -23.91
CA LEU A 22 16.33 -2.42 -22.79
C LEU A 22 17.13 -1.14 -23.06
N GLU A 23 16.44 0.02 -23.06
CA GLU A 23 17.03 1.33 -23.35
C GLU A 23 17.03 2.26 -22.13
N ASP A 24 16.03 2.15 -21.25
CA ASP A 24 15.89 3.03 -20.07
C ASP A 24 14.97 2.39 -19.02
N THR A 25 14.80 3.07 -17.89
CA THR A 25 13.73 2.79 -16.94
C THR A 25 12.43 3.43 -17.40
N PHE A 26 11.27 2.88 -16.95
CA PHE A 26 9.96 3.42 -17.33
C PHE A 26 9.23 4.00 -16.11
N PHE A 27 8.71 3.15 -15.23
CA PHE A 27 8.17 3.61 -13.95
C PHE A 27 9.14 3.29 -12.81
N ASP A 28 9.26 4.21 -11.86
CA ASP A 28 10.11 4.09 -10.68
C ASP A 28 9.32 3.98 -9.36
N SER A 29 8.00 4.18 -9.41
CA SER A 29 7.15 4.18 -8.22
C SER A 29 5.93 3.29 -8.44
N PHE A 30 5.64 2.42 -7.46
CA PHE A 30 4.63 1.36 -7.57
C PHE A 30 3.70 1.36 -6.37
N LEU A 31 2.40 1.40 -6.64
CA LEU A 31 1.35 1.26 -5.65
C LEU A 31 0.77 -0.17 -5.70
N PHE A 32 0.82 -0.87 -4.59
CA PHE A 32 0.20 -2.19 -4.44
C PHE A 32 -1.25 -2.04 -3.97
N LEU A 33 -2.18 -2.04 -4.94
CA LEU A 33 -3.62 -1.95 -4.69
C LEU A 33 -4.20 -3.31 -4.25
N PRO A 34 -5.27 -3.31 -3.43
CA PRO A 34 -6.06 -4.50 -3.23
C PRO A 34 -6.78 -4.89 -4.52
N TYR A 35 -6.96 -6.16 -4.74
CA TYR A 35 -7.68 -6.67 -5.92
C TYR A 35 -9.21 -6.64 -5.70
N THR A 36 -9.95 -6.68 -6.79
CA THR A 36 -11.41 -6.46 -6.85
C THR A 36 -12.24 -7.27 -5.84
N ARG A 37 -11.90 -8.54 -5.60
CA ARG A 37 -12.62 -9.39 -4.63
C ARG A 37 -12.46 -8.89 -3.19
N PHE A 38 -11.32 -8.32 -2.88
CA PHE A 38 -11.05 -7.75 -1.56
C PHE A 38 -11.74 -6.40 -1.41
N GLU A 39 -11.67 -5.55 -2.42
CA GLU A 39 -12.20 -4.19 -2.41
C GLU A 39 -13.71 -4.12 -2.14
N PHE A 40 -14.49 -4.98 -2.83
CA PHE A 40 -15.96 -4.98 -2.77
C PHE A 40 -16.57 -6.19 -2.07
N GLY A 41 -15.74 -7.10 -1.56
CA GLY A 41 -16.18 -8.36 -0.95
C GLY A 41 -16.24 -8.34 0.57
N GLU A 42 -16.70 -9.44 1.13
CA GLU A 42 -16.73 -9.67 2.58
C GLU A 42 -15.33 -9.73 3.19
N ASP A 43 -14.29 -10.01 2.39
CA ASP A 43 -12.91 -10.11 2.86
C ASP A 43 -12.38 -8.77 3.41
N SER A 44 -12.83 -7.63 2.84
CA SER A 44 -12.45 -6.29 3.35
C SER A 44 -13.03 -5.96 4.73
N LYS A 45 -14.08 -6.69 5.14
CA LYS A 45 -14.81 -6.48 6.40
C LYS A 45 -14.28 -7.31 7.57
N ARG A 46 -13.23 -8.12 7.36
CA ARG A 46 -12.72 -9.05 8.36
C ARG A 46 -11.20 -9.01 8.47
N PHE A 47 -10.70 -9.31 9.65
CA PHE A 47 -9.27 -9.36 9.91
C PHE A 47 -8.53 -10.35 9.01
N GLU A 48 -9.07 -11.55 8.79
CA GLU A 48 -8.47 -12.56 7.91
C GLU A 48 -8.30 -12.06 6.48
N GLY A 49 -9.23 -11.24 6.00
CA GLY A 49 -9.14 -10.63 4.68
C GLY A 49 -8.02 -9.60 4.60
N TRP A 50 -7.88 -8.73 5.60
CA TRP A 50 -6.76 -7.79 5.66
C TRP A 50 -5.42 -8.50 5.77
N LYS A 51 -5.35 -9.55 6.58
CA LYS A 51 -4.17 -10.41 6.69
C LYS A 51 -3.83 -11.07 5.35
N TYR A 52 -4.84 -11.61 4.66
CA TYR A 52 -4.64 -12.23 3.35
C TYR A 52 -4.14 -11.21 2.30
N TYR A 53 -4.65 -9.97 2.30
CA TYR A 53 -4.10 -8.92 1.44
C TYR A 53 -2.61 -8.70 1.72
N VAL A 54 -2.23 -8.55 2.99
CA VAL A 54 -0.82 -8.39 3.38
C VAL A 54 0.00 -9.62 2.96
N ASP A 55 -0.50 -10.84 3.19
CA ASP A 55 0.17 -12.09 2.79
C ASP A 55 0.44 -12.15 1.28
N CYS A 56 -0.49 -11.65 0.46
CA CYS A 56 -0.30 -11.60 -0.99
C CYS A 56 0.85 -10.68 -1.39
N GLN A 57 1.01 -9.51 -0.73
CA GLN A 57 2.06 -8.54 -1.11
C GLN A 57 3.47 -9.09 -0.89
N PHE A 58 3.65 -9.93 0.13
CA PHE A 58 4.96 -10.48 0.54
C PHE A 58 5.15 -11.95 0.15
N ARG A 59 4.39 -12.44 -0.82
CA ARG A 59 4.55 -13.81 -1.32
C ARG A 59 5.81 -13.95 -2.15
N GLU A 60 6.63 -14.97 -1.82
CA GLU A 60 7.86 -15.30 -2.54
C GLU A 60 7.61 -15.48 -4.05
N GLY A 61 8.43 -14.86 -4.86
CA GLY A 61 8.38 -14.90 -6.33
C GLY A 61 7.35 -13.96 -6.97
N TYR A 62 6.56 -13.21 -6.17
CA TYR A 62 5.50 -12.33 -6.68
C TYR A 62 5.55 -10.94 -6.04
N ASN A 63 4.78 -10.02 -6.58
CA ASN A 63 4.55 -8.68 -6.03
C ASN A 63 5.86 -7.98 -5.63
N ILE A 64 6.06 -7.65 -4.35
CA ILE A 64 7.27 -6.93 -3.90
C ILE A 64 8.56 -7.71 -4.17
N ASP A 65 8.55 -9.03 -4.03
CA ASP A 65 9.71 -9.87 -4.28
C ASP A 65 10.08 -9.89 -5.77
N ALA A 66 9.08 -10.03 -6.64
CA ALA A 66 9.27 -9.94 -8.09
C ALA A 66 9.74 -8.54 -8.53
N LEU A 67 9.15 -7.48 -7.97
CA LEU A 67 9.57 -6.10 -8.25
C LEU A 67 11.02 -5.87 -7.83
N ASN A 68 11.39 -6.26 -6.61
CA ASN A 68 12.76 -6.15 -6.10
C ASN A 68 13.79 -6.83 -7.02
N LYS A 69 13.47 -8.04 -7.48
CA LYS A 69 14.31 -8.78 -8.43
C LYS A 69 14.48 -8.03 -9.74
N VAL A 70 13.37 -7.62 -10.36
CA VAL A 70 13.36 -6.96 -11.67
C VAL A 70 14.06 -5.60 -11.62
N THR A 71 13.83 -4.82 -10.57
CA THR A 71 14.52 -3.53 -10.38
C THR A 71 16.03 -3.72 -10.33
N GLY A 72 16.51 -4.73 -9.60
CA GLY A 72 17.95 -5.04 -9.55
C GLY A 72 18.52 -5.51 -10.88
N GLU A 73 17.79 -6.35 -11.65
CA GLU A 73 18.18 -6.80 -12.98
C GLU A 73 18.32 -5.63 -13.96
N ILE A 74 17.30 -4.74 -14.01
CA ILE A 74 17.26 -3.57 -14.91
C ILE A 74 18.35 -2.55 -14.52
N GLY A 75 18.50 -2.23 -13.23
CA GLY A 75 19.57 -1.33 -12.78
C GLY A 75 20.96 -1.83 -13.18
N LYS A 76 21.20 -3.14 -13.00
CA LYS A 76 22.47 -3.77 -13.42
C LYS A 76 22.68 -3.71 -14.93
N GLU A 77 21.67 -4.02 -15.75
CA GLU A 77 21.76 -4.03 -17.21
C GLU A 77 22.00 -2.61 -17.77
N LEU A 78 21.37 -1.59 -17.19
CA LEU A 78 21.57 -0.19 -17.58
C LEU A 78 22.81 0.46 -16.93
N GLY A 79 23.50 -0.21 -16.00
CA GLY A 79 24.65 0.34 -15.30
C GLY A 79 24.28 1.46 -14.30
N ILE A 80 23.05 1.49 -13.79
CA ILE A 80 22.58 2.48 -12.83
C ILE A 80 22.90 1.99 -11.41
N GLU A 81 23.89 2.62 -10.77
CA GLU A 81 24.26 2.28 -9.40
C GLU A 81 23.14 2.62 -8.40
N ASN A 82 22.87 1.69 -7.49
CA ASN A 82 21.86 1.84 -6.42
C ASN A 82 20.44 2.15 -6.94
N TYR A 83 20.10 1.70 -8.16
CA TYR A 83 18.74 1.87 -8.68
C TYR A 83 17.73 1.17 -7.77
N LYS A 84 16.67 1.89 -7.39
CA LYS A 84 15.60 1.40 -6.55
C LYS A 84 14.24 1.84 -7.07
N SER A 85 13.28 0.92 -7.03
CA SER A 85 11.88 1.26 -7.21
C SER A 85 11.25 1.65 -5.87
N LYS A 86 10.51 2.76 -5.85
CA LYS A 86 9.77 3.22 -4.69
C LYS A 86 8.44 2.47 -4.60
N VAL A 87 8.07 2.04 -3.40
CA VAL A 87 6.84 1.27 -3.18
C VAL A 87 5.91 1.93 -2.17
N PHE A 88 4.62 1.82 -2.45
CA PHE A 88 3.54 2.25 -1.57
C PHE A 88 2.59 1.08 -1.35
N PHE A 89 2.26 0.79 -0.08
CA PHE A 89 1.27 -0.22 0.25
C PHE A 89 -0.07 0.44 0.61
N THR A 90 -1.15 -0.28 0.41
CA THR A 90 -2.49 0.20 0.72
C THR A 90 -2.82 0.04 2.20
N ILE A 91 -3.50 1.03 2.77
CA ILE A 91 -4.20 0.96 4.05
C ILE A 91 -5.69 0.96 3.77
N MET A 92 -6.39 -0.04 4.30
CA MET A 92 -7.84 -0.12 4.19
C MET A 92 -8.52 0.85 5.16
N TYR A 93 -9.60 1.49 4.70
CA TYR A 93 -10.44 2.28 5.57
C TYR A 93 -11.30 1.37 6.46
N PRO A 94 -11.17 1.46 7.79
CA PRO A 94 -12.01 0.71 8.72
C PRO A 94 -13.40 1.35 8.78
N ARG A 95 -14.36 0.79 8.05
CA ARG A 95 -15.72 1.34 7.91
C ARG A 95 -16.51 1.20 9.21
N PRO A 96 -17.14 2.28 9.72
CA PRO A 96 -17.83 2.28 11.02
C PRO A 96 -18.98 1.25 11.16
N GLU A 97 -19.54 0.79 10.06
CA GLU A 97 -20.60 -0.23 10.03
C GLU A 97 -20.10 -1.66 10.25
N ILE A 98 -18.78 -1.87 10.42
CA ILE A 98 -18.20 -3.18 10.69
C ILE A 98 -18.10 -3.36 12.21
N HIS A 99 -18.98 -4.21 12.78
CA HIS A 99 -19.06 -4.47 14.22
C HIS A 99 -18.39 -5.78 14.66
N ASP A 100 -17.94 -6.60 13.71
CA ASP A 100 -17.32 -7.92 13.94
C ASP A 100 -16.11 -8.08 12.99
N PHE A 101 -15.08 -7.28 13.22
CA PHE A 101 -13.89 -7.31 12.37
C PHE A 101 -12.99 -8.51 12.65
N GLY A 102 -12.93 -8.95 13.88
CA GLY A 102 -12.05 -10.02 14.36
C GLY A 102 -11.09 -9.55 15.44
N ASP A 103 -10.41 -10.50 16.05
CA ASP A 103 -9.43 -10.27 17.11
C ASP A 103 -8.01 -10.21 16.50
N ILE A 104 -7.34 -9.08 16.65
CA ILE A 104 -6.01 -8.86 16.06
C ILE A 104 -4.85 -9.09 17.02
N ASP A 105 -5.11 -9.10 18.34
CA ASP A 105 -4.07 -9.12 19.37
C ASP A 105 -4.38 -10.04 20.58
N GLY A 106 -5.45 -10.83 20.51
CA GLY A 106 -5.88 -11.72 21.59
C GLY A 106 -6.69 -11.04 22.69
N ASN A 107 -7.06 -9.76 22.51
CA ASN A 107 -7.79 -8.96 23.50
C ASN A 107 -9.28 -8.79 23.20
N GLY A 108 -9.77 -9.49 22.21
CA GLY A 108 -11.17 -9.50 21.81
C GLY A 108 -11.43 -8.87 20.43
N ASN A 109 -12.65 -9.08 19.99
CA ASN A 109 -13.11 -8.64 18.68
C ASN A 109 -13.19 -7.12 18.57
N LEU A 110 -12.73 -6.56 17.45
CA LEU A 110 -12.82 -5.13 17.18
C LEU A 110 -14.18 -4.76 16.58
N ASP A 111 -14.71 -3.64 17.04
CA ASP A 111 -15.93 -2.98 16.56
C ASP A 111 -15.58 -1.59 16.05
N PHE A 112 -15.69 -1.36 14.75
CA PHE A 112 -15.32 -0.10 14.12
C PHE A 112 -16.32 1.04 14.36
N ALA A 113 -17.42 0.82 15.08
CA ALA A 113 -18.17 1.93 15.69
C ALA A 113 -17.34 2.68 16.75
N ARG A 114 -16.25 2.08 17.25
CA ARG A 114 -15.32 2.67 18.21
C ARG A 114 -14.04 3.10 17.51
N ILE A 115 -13.72 4.39 17.60
CA ILE A 115 -12.53 4.97 16.96
C ILE A 115 -11.22 4.31 17.41
N ASP A 116 -11.13 3.88 18.67
CA ASP A 116 -9.92 3.23 19.19
C ASP A 116 -9.70 1.86 18.54
N ASP A 117 -10.74 1.14 18.18
CA ASP A 117 -10.65 -0.12 17.46
C ASP A 117 -10.25 0.09 15.99
N MET A 118 -10.77 1.14 15.36
CA MET A 118 -10.30 1.57 14.03
C MET A 118 -8.80 1.88 14.05
N LYS A 119 -8.34 2.66 15.03
CA LYS A 119 -6.92 3.02 15.20
C LYS A 119 -6.05 1.78 15.40
N LYS A 120 -6.51 0.79 16.18
CA LYS A 120 -5.79 -0.48 16.36
C LYS A 120 -5.63 -1.22 15.04
N ALA A 121 -6.70 -1.35 14.25
CA ALA A 121 -6.66 -2.06 12.97
C ALA A 121 -5.73 -1.37 11.95
N VAL A 122 -5.84 -0.05 11.81
CA VAL A 122 -4.96 0.75 10.93
C VAL A 122 -3.50 0.62 11.36
N LYS A 123 -3.23 0.77 12.66
CA LYS A 123 -1.88 0.61 13.21
C LYS A 123 -1.32 -0.78 12.94
N TRP A 124 -2.11 -1.84 13.16
CA TRP A 124 -1.71 -3.22 12.87
C TRP A 124 -1.31 -3.37 11.40
N MET A 125 -2.12 -2.85 10.48
CA MET A 125 -1.87 -2.99 9.04
C MET A 125 -0.57 -2.28 8.60
N ILE A 126 -0.31 -1.09 9.13
CA ILE A 126 0.93 -0.35 8.87
C ILE A 126 2.13 -1.12 9.44
N ASP A 127 2.07 -1.50 10.72
CA ASP A 127 3.17 -2.16 11.41
C ASP A 127 3.51 -3.52 10.79
N GLU A 128 2.51 -4.31 10.41
CA GLU A 128 2.71 -5.63 9.82
C GLU A 128 3.35 -5.54 8.43
N GLN A 129 2.90 -4.60 7.59
CA GLN A 129 3.50 -4.37 6.28
C GLN A 129 4.95 -3.87 6.41
N MET A 130 5.22 -2.94 7.33
CA MET A 130 6.56 -2.47 7.61
C MET A 130 7.48 -3.58 8.16
N ARG A 131 6.97 -4.42 9.05
CA ARG A 131 7.72 -5.56 9.60
C ARG A 131 8.14 -6.51 8.50
N ARG A 132 7.18 -6.93 7.65
CA ARG A 132 7.46 -7.86 6.54
C ARG A 132 8.39 -7.26 5.50
N TYR A 133 8.22 -5.97 5.19
CA TYR A 133 9.13 -5.27 4.28
C TYR A 133 10.57 -5.29 4.80
N ARG A 134 10.79 -5.03 6.08
CA ARG A 134 12.13 -5.10 6.69
C ARG A 134 12.71 -6.51 6.70
N GLU A 135 11.89 -7.50 7.04
CA GLU A 135 12.32 -8.91 7.09
C GLU A 135 12.66 -9.49 5.71
N GLY A 136 11.98 -9.01 4.65
CA GLY A 136 12.22 -9.45 3.28
C GLY A 136 13.54 -8.96 2.68
N ASN A 137 14.22 -7.95 3.29
CA ASN A 137 15.51 -7.39 2.82
C ASN A 137 15.50 -7.01 1.32
N TYR A 138 14.48 -6.29 0.89
CA TYR A 138 14.29 -5.89 -0.52
C TYR A 138 15.28 -4.77 -0.92
N ALA A 139 16.52 -5.15 -1.25
CA ALA A 139 17.65 -4.25 -1.45
C ALA A 139 17.45 -3.25 -2.62
N ASN A 140 16.66 -3.62 -3.62
CA ASN A 140 16.42 -2.83 -4.83
C ASN A 140 15.09 -2.07 -4.80
N THR A 141 14.43 -2.00 -3.64
CA THR A 141 13.24 -1.18 -3.46
C THR A 141 13.41 -0.24 -2.26
N GLU A 142 12.55 0.77 -2.20
CA GLU A 142 12.47 1.72 -1.10
C GLU A 142 11.00 1.89 -0.69
N LEU A 143 10.68 1.70 0.59
CA LEU A 143 9.34 1.98 1.09
C LEU A 143 9.12 3.49 1.14
N GLY A 144 8.30 4.02 0.23
CA GLY A 144 7.96 5.45 0.16
C GLY A 144 6.84 5.84 1.11
N GLY A 145 5.93 4.93 1.37
CA GLY A 145 4.80 5.23 2.25
C GLY A 145 3.60 4.33 2.04
N PHE A 146 2.44 4.90 2.34
CA PHE A 146 1.17 4.19 2.29
C PHE A 146 0.13 4.98 1.51
N TYR A 147 -0.80 4.26 0.91
CA TYR A 147 -1.96 4.78 0.22
C TYR A 147 -3.23 4.55 1.05
N TRP A 148 -3.98 5.61 1.27
CA TRP A 148 -5.27 5.54 1.94
C TRP A 148 -6.36 5.10 0.97
N PHE A 149 -6.94 3.93 1.20
CA PHE A 149 -7.91 3.30 0.31
C PHE A 149 -9.37 3.70 0.64
N GLU A 150 -9.68 4.97 0.51
CA GLU A 150 -11.04 5.53 0.51
C GLU A 150 -10.99 6.80 -0.32
N GLU A 151 -11.72 6.83 -1.42
CA GLU A 151 -11.63 7.90 -2.42
C GLU A 151 -12.32 9.19 -2.02
N SER A 152 -13.08 9.21 -0.92
CA SER A 152 -13.72 10.40 -0.37
C SER A 152 -13.34 10.60 1.09
N VAL A 153 -13.03 11.84 1.47
CA VAL A 153 -12.73 12.18 2.85
C VAL A 153 -13.71 13.24 3.36
N THR A 154 -14.20 13.05 4.58
CA THR A 154 -15.21 13.90 5.22
C THR A 154 -14.83 14.13 6.69
N GLU A 155 -15.52 15.06 7.36
CA GLU A 155 -15.33 15.23 8.80
C GLU A 155 -15.59 13.95 9.62
N ALA A 156 -16.46 13.06 9.14
CA ALA A 156 -16.77 11.82 9.84
C ALA A 156 -15.59 10.84 9.88
N ASN A 157 -14.69 10.88 8.87
CA ASN A 157 -13.50 10.02 8.85
C ASN A 157 -12.19 10.80 9.10
N ARG A 158 -12.26 12.10 9.41
CA ARG A 158 -11.09 12.95 9.67
C ARG A 158 -10.19 12.36 10.75
N GLU A 159 -10.76 11.98 11.89
CA GLU A 159 -9.95 11.53 13.04
C GLU A 159 -9.09 10.33 12.72
N ILE A 160 -9.64 9.32 12.03
CA ILE A 160 -8.88 8.11 11.67
C ILE A 160 -7.83 8.40 10.58
N ILE A 161 -8.11 9.32 9.64
CA ILE A 161 -7.16 9.70 8.60
C ILE A 161 -5.99 10.47 9.21
N CYS A 162 -6.28 11.49 10.06
CA CYS A 162 -5.22 12.24 10.76
C CYS A 162 -4.37 11.32 11.65
N PHE A 163 -4.98 10.36 12.36
CA PHE A 163 -4.24 9.36 13.12
C PHE A 163 -3.29 8.54 12.22
N ALA A 164 -3.78 8.06 11.07
CA ALA A 164 -2.96 7.31 10.12
C ALA A 164 -1.80 8.16 9.60
N ALA A 165 -2.06 9.42 9.23
CA ALA A 165 -1.05 10.37 8.77
C ALA A 165 0.04 10.60 9.83
N ASP A 166 -0.34 10.97 11.05
CA ASP A 166 0.60 11.20 12.15
C ASP A 166 1.45 9.96 12.44
N TYR A 167 0.81 8.79 12.42
CA TYR A 167 1.51 7.54 12.68
C TYR A 167 2.54 7.21 11.57
N ILE A 168 2.17 7.39 10.30
CA ILE A 168 3.05 7.18 9.15
C ILE A 168 4.19 8.20 9.14
N HIS A 169 3.90 9.48 9.39
CA HIS A 169 4.91 10.55 9.49
C HIS A 169 5.90 10.28 10.61
N SER A 170 5.46 9.71 11.74
CA SER A 170 6.37 9.30 12.83
C SER A 170 7.42 8.25 12.42
N LYS A 171 7.20 7.58 11.28
CA LYS A 171 8.13 6.61 10.67
C LYS A 171 8.97 7.21 9.55
N GLY A 172 8.80 8.50 9.24
CA GLY A 172 9.48 9.17 8.13
C GLY A 172 8.94 8.78 6.74
N LEU A 173 7.68 8.31 6.66
CA LEU A 173 7.02 7.83 5.45
C LEU A 173 5.90 8.79 5.04
N CYS A 174 5.49 8.73 3.76
CA CYS A 174 4.43 9.56 3.20
C CYS A 174 3.07 8.86 3.25
N LEU A 175 2.01 9.65 3.41
CA LEU A 175 0.63 9.23 3.19
C LEU A 175 0.13 9.81 1.86
N PHE A 176 -0.31 8.95 0.97
CA PHE A 176 -0.70 9.27 -0.40
C PHE A 176 -2.18 8.95 -0.61
N TRP A 177 -2.88 9.77 -1.42
CA TRP A 177 -4.31 9.64 -1.68
C TRP A 177 -4.66 9.82 -3.16
N ILE A 178 -5.60 9.01 -3.66
CA ILE A 178 -6.18 9.14 -5.00
C ILE A 178 -7.69 9.37 -4.83
N PRO A 179 -8.16 10.63 -4.81
CA PRO A 179 -9.60 10.91 -4.81
C PRO A 179 -10.22 10.57 -6.17
N TYR A 180 -11.48 10.11 -6.17
CA TYR A 180 -12.21 10.10 -7.42
C TYR A 180 -12.58 11.53 -7.86
N TYR A 181 -12.92 11.69 -9.12
CA TYR A 181 -13.36 12.98 -9.65
C TYR A 181 -14.54 13.54 -8.85
N THR A 182 -14.42 14.75 -8.34
CA THR A 182 -15.38 15.41 -7.45
C THR A 182 -15.54 14.80 -6.04
N ALA A 183 -14.61 14.00 -5.59
CA ALA A 183 -14.64 13.42 -4.24
C ALA A 183 -14.79 14.50 -3.15
N ALA A 184 -15.53 14.18 -2.09
CA ALA A 184 -15.55 15.05 -0.93
C ALA A 184 -14.13 15.20 -0.34
N GLY A 185 -13.75 16.40 0.08
CA GLY A 185 -12.46 16.72 0.71
C GLY A 185 -11.28 16.90 -0.25
N PHE A 186 -11.49 16.78 -1.58
CA PHE A 186 -10.39 16.89 -2.55
C PHE A 186 -9.63 18.23 -2.48
N ALA A 187 -10.31 19.33 -2.15
CA ALA A 187 -9.69 20.66 -2.05
C ALA A 187 -8.86 20.84 -0.78
N ASP A 188 -9.21 20.12 0.29
CA ASP A 188 -8.63 20.28 1.63
C ASP A 188 -7.73 19.11 2.05
N TRP A 189 -7.28 18.28 1.10
CA TRP A 189 -6.53 17.06 1.33
C TRP A 189 -5.34 17.23 2.30
N LYS A 190 -4.63 18.35 2.23
CA LYS A 190 -3.51 18.65 3.15
C LYS A 190 -3.96 18.75 4.61
N SER A 191 -5.19 19.23 4.86
CA SER A 191 -5.71 19.35 6.23
C SER A 191 -6.00 18.00 6.89
N TYR A 192 -6.03 16.93 6.11
CA TYR A 192 -6.16 15.56 6.59
C TYR A 192 -4.80 14.88 6.82
N GLY A 193 -3.69 15.54 6.47
CA GLY A 193 -2.35 15.01 6.65
C GLY A 193 -1.80 14.23 5.45
N PHE A 194 -2.45 14.29 4.28
CA PHE A 194 -1.89 13.70 3.07
C PHE A 194 -0.69 14.51 2.57
N ASP A 195 0.35 13.83 2.13
CA ASP A 195 1.55 14.43 1.51
C ASP A 195 1.39 14.57 0.00
N ILE A 196 0.65 13.63 -0.61
CA ILE A 196 0.42 13.54 -2.04
C ILE A 196 -1.07 13.26 -2.29
N ALA A 197 -1.67 14.00 -3.22
CA ALA A 197 -3.00 13.72 -3.76
C ALA A 197 -2.94 13.77 -5.29
N CYS A 198 -3.47 12.74 -5.94
CA CYS A 198 -3.43 12.60 -7.41
C CYS A 198 -4.83 12.61 -8.02
#